data_516bc131d7ab89a37537baa9ad2d516a
#
_entry.id   516bc131d7ab89a37537baa9ad2d516a
#
_cell.length_a   1.000
_cell.length_b   1.000
_cell.length_c   1.000
_cell.angle_alpha   90.00
_cell.angle_beta   90.00
_cell.angle_gamma   90.00
#
_symmetry.space_group_name_H-M   'P 1'
#
loop_
_entity.id
_entity.type
_entity.pdbx_description
1 polymer ?
#
loop_
_entity_poly.entity_id
_entity_poly.type
_entity_poly.pdbx_seq_one_letter_code
_entity_poly.pdbx_strand_id
1 'polypeptide(L)'
;MKVYLLGAANPEAVRMLHAVKRSTPNVEFAFLDNDPGKQGKPFHGVPVVGGSDRVSELNGPDVRFVNLITGSTRLRYETTRQLVEAGAILGQFVHPGIDLTMIRMGQGSYLQEGVIMQAEVTLGDNTSISAGSVVGHEGRIGHTVFMAPGVCIAGCVDIGDGTFIGTNATILPRLRIGRWVTIGAGAVVTKDVPDYSVVVGNPARIIKTNAVPYPDGRVFQ
;
A
#
# COMPACT_ATOMS: atom_id res chain seq x y z
N MET A 1 -0.78 -17.20 14.79
CA MET A 1 -1.35 -16.04 14.09
C MET A 1 -1.67 -16.42 12.67
N LYS A 2 -2.85 -16.02 12.15
CA LYS A 2 -3.27 -16.28 10.78
C LYS A 2 -3.44 -14.96 10.03
N VAL A 3 -2.98 -14.89 8.79
CA VAL A 3 -3.04 -13.70 7.96
C VAL A 3 -3.80 -14.01 6.68
N TYR A 4 -4.87 -13.26 6.44
CA TYR A 4 -5.63 -13.29 5.20
C TYR A 4 -5.21 -12.15 4.28
N LEU A 5 -4.83 -12.49 3.05
CA LEU A 5 -4.36 -11.56 2.03
C LEU A 5 -5.48 -11.35 0.99
N LEU A 6 -6.04 -10.15 0.89
CA LEU A 6 -7.08 -9.82 -0.10
C LEU A 6 -6.46 -9.54 -1.46
N GLY A 7 -6.77 -10.39 -2.44
CA GLY A 7 -6.29 -10.30 -3.82
C GLY A 7 -5.29 -11.40 -4.18
N ALA A 8 -5.78 -12.48 -4.78
CA ALA A 8 -5.00 -13.61 -5.32
C ALA A 8 -4.71 -13.39 -6.81
N ALA A 9 -3.89 -12.39 -7.13
CA ALA A 9 -3.62 -12.02 -8.54
C ALA A 9 -2.11 -11.83 -8.85
N ASN A 10 -1.31 -11.48 -7.85
CA ASN A 10 0.11 -11.21 -8.05
C ASN A 10 0.98 -12.29 -7.40
N PRO A 11 1.76 -13.09 -8.17
CA PRO A 11 2.67 -14.10 -7.63
C PRO A 11 3.73 -13.55 -6.67
N GLU A 12 4.05 -12.26 -6.76
CA GLU A 12 4.99 -11.59 -5.85
C GLU A 12 4.52 -11.66 -4.39
N ALA A 13 3.20 -11.64 -4.15
CA ALA A 13 2.66 -11.82 -2.82
C ALA A 13 3.02 -13.20 -2.22
N VAL A 14 3.05 -14.24 -3.06
CA VAL A 14 3.44 -15.60 -2.63
C VAL A 14 4.95 -15.66 -2.35
N ARG A 15 5.78 -15.06 -3.21
CA ARG A 15 7.23 -14.98 -2.96
C ARG A 15 7.51 -14.27 -1.62
N MET A 16 6.86 -13.16 -1.39
CA MET A 16 6.98 -12.38 -0.15
C MET A 16 6.47 -13.16 1.08
N LEU A 17 5.35 -13.87 0.94
CA LEU A 17 4.83 -14.76 1.98
C LEU A 17 5.88 -15.81 2.41
N HIS A 18 6.60 -16.40 1.45
CA HIS A 18 7.67 -17.33 1.78
C HIS A 18 8.84 -16.64 2.51
N ALA A 19 9.16 -15.40 2.17
CA ALA A 19 10.16 -14.62 2.91
C ALA A 19 9.73 -14.38 4.36
N VAL A 20 8.49 -13.96 4.58
CA VAL A 20 7.93 -13.75 5.93
C VAL A 20 7.88 -15.05 6.73
N LYS A 21 7.47 -16.17 6.12
CA LYS A 21 7.45 -17.49 6.80
C LYS A 21 8.84 -17.94 7.26
N ARG A 22 9.90 -17.63 6.52
CA ARG A 22 11.28 -17.95 6.97
C ARG A 22 11.66 -17.21 8.26
N SER A 23 11.20 -15.99 8.43
CA SER A 23 11.47 -15.16 9.61
C SER A 23 10.47 -15.39 10.75
N THR A 24 9.24 -15.81 10.42
CA THR A 24 8.17 -16.04 11.38
C THR A 24 7.45 -17.35 11.04
N PRO A 25 8.01 -18.51 11.40
CA PRO A 25 7.52 -19.83 10.97
C PRO A 25 6.08 -20.16 11.38
N ASN A 26 5.61 -19.58 12.50
CA ASN A 26 4.28 -19.87 13.07
C ASN A 26 3.15 -19.02 12.48
N VAL A 27 3.40 -18.30 11.37
CA VAL A 27 2.37 -17.54 10.66
C VAL A 27 1.76 -18.41 9.55
N GLU A 28 0.45 -18.54 9.55
CA GLU A 28 -0.32 -19.16 8.49
C GLU A 28 -0.88 -18.08 7.55
N PHE A 29 -0.91 -18.38 6.25
CA PHE A 29 -1.47 -17.49 5.24
C PHE A 29 -2.54 -18.18 4.43
N ALA A 30 -3.58 -17.42 4.07
CA ALA A 30 -4.55 -17.78 3.05
C ALA A 30 -4.94 -16.51 2.27
N PHE A 31 -5.45 -16.69 1.05
CA PHE A 31 -5.99 -15.60 0.26
C PHE A 31 -7.51 -15.48 0.41
N LEU A 32 -7.98 -14.24 0.27
CA LEU A 32 -9.36 -13.90 -0.07
C LEU A 32 -9.36 -13.27 -1.47
N ASP A 33 -10.31 -13.66 -2.31
CA ASP A 33 -10.50 -13.03 -3.62
C ASP A 33 -12.00 -13.03 -3.96
N ASN A 34 -12.51 -11.89 -4.40
CA ASN A 34 -13.93 -11.73 -4.73
C ASN A 34 -14.31 -12.35 -6.08
N ASP A 35 -13.34 -12.83 -6.87
CA ASP A 35 -13.60 -13.61 -8.08
C ASP A 35 -14.00 -15.05 -7.69
N PRO A 36 -15.28 -15.45 -7.96
CA PRO A 36 -15.74 -16.81 -7.63
C PRO A 36 -14.94 -17.91 -8.34
N GLY A 37 -14.35 -17.60 -9.50
CA GLY A 37 -13.53 -18.53 -10.27
C GLY A 37 -12.23 -18.95 -9.58
N LYS A 38 -11.78 -18.18 -8.59
CA LYS A 38 -10.56 -18.44 -7.80
C LYS A 38 -10.86 -19.11 -6.46
N GLN A 39 -12.05 -18.92 -5.92
CA GLN A 39 -12.43 -19.43 -4.59
C GLN A 39 -12.40 -20.96 -4.55
N GLY A 40 -11.91 -21.51 -3.43
CA GLY A 40 -11.74 -22.95 -3.24
C GLY A 40 -10.57 -23.57 -4.01
N LYS A 41 -9.83 -22.79 -4.81
CA LYS A 41 -8.63 -23.23 -5.55
C LYS A 41 -7.36 -22.63 -4.92
N PRO A 42 -6.21 -23.33 -4.95
CA PRO A 42 -4.97 -22.71 -4.48
C PRO A 42 -4.41 -21.73 -5.51
N PHE A 43 -3.90 -20.60 -5.04
CA PHE A 43 -3.08 -19.67 -5.82
C PHE A 43 -1.61 -19.92 -5.49
N HIS A 44 -0.85 -20.48 -6.43
CA HIS A 44 0.53 -20.94 -6.22
C HIS A 44 0.74 -21.76 -4.93
N GLY A 45 -0.15 -22.70 -4.68
CA GLY A 45 -0.08 -23.58 -3.51
C GLY A 45 -0.65 -23.00 -2.20
N VAL A 46 -1.08 -21.74 -2.19
CA VAL A 46 -1.71 -21.09 -1.03
C VAL A 46 -3.24 -21.07 -1.22
N PRO A 47 -4.04 -21.55 -0.24
CA PRO A 47 -5.48 -21.64 -0.42
C PRO A 47 -6.16 -20.28 -0.57
N VAL A 48 -7.12 -20.17 -1.49
CA VAL A 48 -8.07 -19.07 -1.61
C VAL A 48 -9.37 -19.50 -0.95
N VAL A 49 -9.65 -19.03 0.25
CA VAL A 49 -10.69 -19.59 1.12
C VAL A 49 -12.05 -18.92 0.98
N GLY A 50 -12.21 -17.93 0.10
CA GLY A 50 -13.45 -17.22 -0.17
C GLY A 50 -13.23 -15.77 -0.55
N GLY A 51 -14.28 -14.97 -0.53
CA GLY A 51 -14.25 -13.53 -0.76
C GLY A 51 -14.17 -12.69 0.52
N SER A 52 -14.26 -11.39 0.38
CA SER A 52 -14.30 -10.44 1.50
C SER A 52 -15.59 -10.54 2.34
N ASP A 53 -16.64 -11.16 1.81
CA ASP A 53 -17.88 -11.50 2.51
C ASP A 53 -17.67 -12.43 3.71
N ARG A 54 -16.57 -13.19 3.74
CA ARG A 54 -16.23 -14.12 4.83
C ARG A 54 -15.46 -13.48 5.99
N VAL A 55 -15.16 -12.19 5.92
CA VAL A 55 -14.33 -11.52 6.96
C VAL A 55 -14.91 -11.68 8.36
N SER A 56 -16.22 -11.44 8.53
CA SER A 56 -16.87 -11.54 9.85
C SER A 56 -16.81 -12.95 10.44
N GLU A 57 -16.86 -13.98 9.60
CA GLU A 57 -16.72 -15.40 10.01
C GLU A 57 -15.28 -15.77 10.37
N LEU A 58 -14.31 -15.21 9.60
CA LEU A 58 -12.89 -15.55 9.71
C LEU A 58 -12.15 -14.73 10.78
N ASN A 59 -12.75 -13.63 11.25
CA ASN A 59 -12.12 -12.72 12.19
C ASN A 59 -11.89 -13.37 13.57
N GLY A 60 -10.85 -12.87 14.28
CA GLY A 60 -10.52 -13.36 15.61
C GLY A 60 -9.30 -12.66 16.19
N PRO A 61 -8.98 -12.85 17.48
CA PRO A 61 -7.92 -12.13 18.16
C PRO A 61 -6.53 -12.33 17.51
N ASP A 62 -6.28 -13.54 17.01
CA ASP A 62 -5.01 -13.91 16.36
C ASP A 62 -5.07 -13.86 14.83
N VAL A 63 -6.06 -13.18 14.25
CA VAL A 63 -6.26 -13.03 12.80
C VAL A 63 -5.93 -11.61 12.37
N ARG A 64 -5.29 -11.49 11.21
CA ARG A 64 -5.01 -10.21 10.57
C ARG A 64 -5.40 -10.26 9.09
N PHE A 65 -5.83 -9.11 8.58
CA PHE A 65 -6.19 -8.96 7.17
C PHE A 65 -5.27 -7.93 6.52
N VAL A 66 -4.83 -8.21 5.30
CA VAL A 66 -3.98 -7.28 4.53
C VAL A 66 -4.55 -7.16 3.12
N ASN A 67 -4.74 -5.93 2.66
CA ASN A 67 -5.19 -5.67 1.30
C ASN A 67 -3.98 -5.60 0.36
N LEU A 68 -3.95 -6.42 -0.69
CA LEU A 68 -2.89 -6.45 -1.71
C LEU A 68 -3.29 -5.75 -3.01
N ILE A 69 -4.45 -5.09 -3.06
CA ILE A 69 -4.89 -4.35 -4.24
C ILE A 69 -4.02 -3.10 -4.40
N THR A 70 -3.34 -2.99 -5.54
CA THR A 70 -2.36 -1.92 -5.82
C THR A 70 -2.63 -1.15 -7.11
N GLY A 71 -3.51 -1.64 -7.98
CA GLY A 71 -3.80 -1.00 -9.27
C GLY A 71 -4.55 0.33 -9.20
N SER A 72 -5.19 0.64 -8.06
CA SER A 72 -5.94 1.88 -7.83
C SER A 72 -6.03 2.17 -6.34
N THR A 73 -5.61 3.35 -5.92
CA THR A 73 -5.72 3.80 -4.52
C THR A 73 -7.19 3.93 -4.10
N ARG A 74 -8.06 4.35 -5.01
CA ARG A 74 -9.52 4.39 -4.78
C ARG A 74 -10.07 2.99 -4.48
N LEU A 75 -9.81 2.01 -5.33
CA LEU A 75 -10.28 0.63 -5.10
C LEU A 75 -9.66 0.04 -3.82
N ARG A 76 -8.38 0.31 -3.57
CA ARG A 76 -7.72 -0.09 -2.32
C ARG A 76 -8.44 0.52 -1.09
N TYR A 77 -8.76 1.80 -1.14
CA TYR A 77 -9.50 2.49 -0.09
C TYR A 77 -10.86 1.84 0.16
N GLU A 78 -11.69 1.70 -0.89
CA GLU A 78 -13.03 1.12 -0.82
C GLU A 78 -13.02 -0.31 -0.24
N THR A 79 -12.15 -1.16 -0.77
CA THR A 79 -12.06 -2.56 -0.33
C THR A 79 -11.49 -2.69 1.08
N THR A 80 -10.53 -1.83 1.49
CA THR A 80 -10.04 -1.85 2.88
C THR A 80 -11.12 -1.36 3.85
N ARG A 81 -11.89 -0.33 3.49
CA ARG A 81 -13.03 0.10 4.30
C ARG A 81 -14.05 -1.03 4.50
N GLN A 82 -14.41 -1.74 3.44
CA GLN A 82 -15.29 -2.91 3.54
C GLN A 82 -14.75 -3.98 4.51
N LEU A 83 -13.44 -4.26 4.49
CA LEU A 83 -12.82 -5.18 5.46
C LEU A 83 -13.00 -4.67 6.89
N VAL A 84 -12.71 -3.38 7.14
CA VAL A 84 -12.82 -2.78 8.48
C VAL A 84 -14.27 -2.75 8.97
N GLU A 85 -15.22 -2.38 8.12
CA GLU A 85 -16.65 -2.38 8.41
C GLU A 85 -17.18 -3.80 8.72
N ALA A 86 -16.59 -4.84 8.13
CA ALA A 86 -16.86 -6.24 8.44
C ALA A 86 -16.14 -6.74 9.72
N GLY A 87 -15.44 -5.86 10.44
CA GLY A 87 -14.75 -6.17 11.69
C GLY A 87 -13.31 -6.65 11.54
N ALA A 88 -12.70 -6.58 10.35
CA ALA A 88 -11.32 -7.00 10.14
C ALA A 88 -10.33 -6.19 10.99
N ILE A 89 -9.40 -6.89 11.62
CA ILE A 89 -8.22 -6.29 12.23
C ILE A 89 -7.12 -6.25 11.18
N LEU A 90 -6.74 -5.05 10.73
CA LEU A 90 -5.70 -4.90 9.72
C LEU A 90 -4.33 -5.26 10.27
N GLY A 91 -3.60 -6.07 9.51
CA GLY A 91 -2.21 -6.44 9.75
C GLY A 91 -1.25 -5.68 8.84
N GLN A 92 0.03 -5.85 9.10
CA GLN A 92 1.11 -5.37 8.24
C GLN A 92 1.69 -6.54 7.47
N PHE A 93 2.02 -6.32 6.20
CA PHE A 93 2.71 -7.31 5.38
C PHE A 93 4.01 -6.68 4.86
N VAL A 94 5.06 -6.84 5.65
CA VAL A 94 6.36 -6.19 5.46
C VAL A 94 7.41 -7.23 5.15
N HIS A 95 8.22 -7.00 4.12
CA HIS A 95 9.35 -7.87 3.81
C HIS A 95 10.36 -7.83 4.97
N PRO A 96 10.84 -8.98 5.47
CA PRO A 96 11.67 -9.05 6.69
C PRO A 96 13.06 -8.40 6.54
N GLY A 97 13.49 -8.09 5.34
CA GLY A 97 14.75 -7.38 5.08
C GLY A 97 14.66 -5.86 5.16
N ILE A 98 13.49 -5.30 5.52
CA ILE A 98 13.32 -3.85 5.64
C ILE A 98 13.66 -3.43 7.07
N ASP A 99 14.59 -2.48 7.21
CA ASP A 99 14.86 -1.83 8.49
C ASP A 99 13.76 -0.81 8.83
N LEU A 100 13.12 -1.01 9.97
CA LEU A 100 12.05 -0.14 10.49
C LEU A 100 12.52 0.74 11.65
N THR A 101 13.83 0.82 11.90
CA THR A 101 14.38 1.67 12.95
C THR A 101 14.02 3.13 12.70
N MET A 102 13.47 3.79 13.73
CA MET A 102 12.97 5.18 13.68
C MET A 102 11.81 5.42 12.71
N ILE A 103 11.11 4.37 12.26
CA ILE A 103 9.93 4.48 11.38
C ILE A 103 8.65 4.37 12.20
N ARG A 104 7.69 5.26 11.93
CA ARG A 104 6.32 5.16 12.42
C ARG A 104 5.41 4.70 11.29
N MET A 105 4.67 3.61 11.50
CA MET A 105 3.88 3.00 10.46
C MET A 105 2.46 2.69 10.95
N GLY A 106 1.47 3.14 10.17
CA GLY A 106 0.06 2.84 10.38
C GLY A 106 -0.30 1.38 10.07
N GLN A 107 -1.55 1.03 10.32
CA GLN A 107 -2.09 -0.32 10.10
C GLN A 107 -2.34 -0.59 8.61
N GLY A 108 -2.40 -1.86 8.22
CA GLY A 108 -2.72 -2.26 6.85
C GLY A 108 -1.61 -1.99 5.82
N SER A 109 -0.40 -1.69 6.26
CA SER A 109 0.72 -1.39 5.36
C SER A 109 1.24 -2.64 4.65
N TYR A 110 1.56 -2.49 3.35
CA TYR A 110 2.16 -3.52 2.49
C TYR A 110 3.47 -3.00 1.92
N LEU A 111 4.61 -3.50 2.41
CA LEU A 111 5.96 -3.07 2.01
C LEU A 111 6.73 -4.23 1.39
N GLN A 112 7.10 -4.09 0.12
CA GLN A 112 7.78 -5.13 -0.65
C GLN A 112 9.30 -5.10 -0.47
N GLU A 113 9.98 -6.13 -0.96
CA GLU A 113 11.43 -6.29 -0.88
C GLU A 113 12.20 -5.09 -1.45
N GLY A 114 13.30 -4.72 -0.81
CA GLY A 114 14.19 -3.65 -1.26
C GLY A 114 13.65 -2.24 -1.03
N VAL A 115 12.53 -2.07 -0.33
CA VAL A 115 12.07 -0.75 0.13
C VAL A 115 13.06 -0.23 1.17
N ILE A 116 13.51 1.01 0.98
CA ILE A 116 14.39 1.72 1.91
C ILE A 116 13.63 2.91 2.47
N MET A 117 13.53 2.98 3.79
CA MET A 117 13.01 4.14 4.51
C MET A 117 14.09 4.72 5.39
N GLN A 118 14.38 6.01 5.25
CA GLN A 118 15.35 6.70 6.08
C GLN A 118 14.71 7.13 7.41
N ALA A 119 15.54 7.64 8.32
CA ALA A 119 15.13 8.01 9.67
C ALA A 119 13.92 8.98 9.71
N GLU A 120 13.06 8.80 10.70
CA GLU A 120 11.91 9.66 11.00
C GLU A 120 10.80 9.67 9.95
N VAL A 121 10.79 8.68 9.04
CA VAL A 121 9.67 8.50 8.12
C VAL A 121 8.40 8.08 8.88
N THR A 122 7.28 8.68 8.49
CA THR A 122 5.95 8.34 8.99
C THR A 122 5.06 7.87 7.86
N LEU A 123 4.45 6.68 7.99
CA LEU A 123 3.45 6.15 7.07
C LEU A 123 2.07 6.15 7.72
N GLY A 124 1.06 6.64 6.99
CA GLY A 124 -0.34 6.48 7.35
C GLY A 124 -0.84 5.04 7.12
N ASP A 125 -2.09 4.80 7.52
CA ASP A 125 -2.74 3.49 7.36
C ASP A 125 -2.94 3.11 5.90
N ASN A 126 -3.04 1.82 5.63
CA ASN A 126 -3.36 1.26 4.32
C ASN A 126 -2.38 1.67 3.20
N THR A 127 -1.16 2.04 3.54
CA THR A 127 -0.14 2.45 2.57
C THR A 127 0.55 1.23 1.95
N SER A 128 0.84 1.30 0.65
CA SER A 128 1.54 0.24 -0.07
C SER A 128 2.76 0.80 -0.81
N ILE A 129 3.93 0.23 -0.55
CA ILE A 129 5.19 0.63 -1.18
C ILE A 129 5.78 -0.59 -1.88
N SER A 130 5.93 -0.49 -3.19
CA SER A 130 6.44 -1.57 -4.03
C SER A 130 7.97 -1.63 -4.04
N ALA A 131 8.48 -2.75 -4.56
CA ALA A 131 9.89 -3.11 -4.54
C ALA A 131 10.85 -2.02 -5.03
N GLY A 132 11.97 -1.88 -4.34
CA GLY A 132 13.05 -0.97 -4.71
C GLY A 132 12.75 0.51 -4.55
N SER A 133 11.66 0.89 -3.90
CA SER A 133 11.32 2.29 -3.64
C SER A 133 12.11 2.85 -2.45
N VAL A 134 12.41 4.14 -2.51
CA VAL A 134 13.15 4.86 -1.46
C VAL A 134 12.31 6.02 -0.93
N VAL A 135 12.19 6.12 0.41
CA VAL A 135 11.59 7.26 1.11
C VAL A 135 12.65 7.94 1.95
N GLY A 136 12.98 9.18 1.61
CA GLY A 136 13.97 10.01 2.30
C GLY A 136 13.56 10.38 3.72
N HIS A 137 14.54 10.79 4.52
CA HIS A 137 14.38 11.14 5.93
C HIS A 137 13.27 12.18 6.17
N GLU A 138 12.59 12.08 7.31
CA GLU A 138 11.50 12.98 7.71
C GLU A 138 10.33 13.02 6.70
N GLY A 139 10.24 12.03 5.81
CA GLY A 139 9.13 11.88 4.87
C GLY A 139 7.82 11.59 5.59
N ARG A 140 6.75 12.29 5.23
CA ARG A 140 5.40 12.05 5.76
C ARG A 140 4.51 11.56 4.64
N ILE A 141 4.11 10.30 4.75
CA ILE A 141 3.28 9.64 3.76
C ILE A 141 1.90 9.43 4.37
N GLY A 142 0.88 9.99 3.73
CA GLY A 142 -0.51 9.92 4.18
C GLY A 142 -1.12 8.52 4.11
N HIS A 143 -2.42 8.47 4.40
CA HIS A 143 -3.19 7.22 4.38
C HIS A 143 -3.50 6.79 2.94
N THR A 144 -3.58 5.48 2.71
CA THR A 144 -3.97 4.89 1.41
C THR A 144 -3.07 5.33 0.24
N VAL A 145 -1.82 5.70 0.50
CA VAL A 145 -0.86 6.03 -0.54
C VAL A 145 -0.32 4.75 -1.20
N PHE A 146 -0.17 4.79 -2.51
CA PHE A 146 0.48 3.72 -3.27
C PHE A 146 1.73 4.26 -3.99
N MET A 147 2.83 3.57 -3.79
CA MET A 147 4.09 3.79 -4.52
C MET A 147 4.40 2.57 -5.37
N ALA A 148 4.46 2.77 -6.67
CA ALA A 148 4.85 1.73 -7.64
C ALA A 148 6.37 1.43 -7.52
N PRO A 149 6.87 0.35 -8.17
CA PRO A 149 8.29 -0.02 -8.07
C PRO A 149 9.24 1.11 -8.47
N GLY A 150 10.35 1.22 -7.72
CA GLY A 150 11.45 2.14 -8.03
C GLY A 150 11.14 3.62 -7.78
N VAL A 151 10.08 3.97 -7.08
CA VAL A 151 9.78 5.36 -6.71
C VAL A 151 10.86 5.90 -5.79
N CYS A 152 11.36 7.12 -6.07
CA CYS A 152 12.34 7.80 -5.24
C CYS A 152 11.76 9.11 -4.67
N ILE A 153 11.55 9.15 -3.36
CA ILE A 153 11.12 10.33 -2.63
C ILE A 153 12.28 10.86 -1.82
N ALA A 154 12.69 12.10 -2.06
CA ALA A 154 13.77 12.76 -1.33
C ALA A 154 13.33 13.16 0.10
N GLY A 155 14.25 13.70 0.89
CA GLY A 155 13.99 14.06 2.28
C GLY A 155 12.97 15.17 2.47
N CYS A 156 12.25 15.14 3.62
CA CYS A 156 11.29 16.15 4.06
C CYS A 156 10.12 16.37 3.08
N VAL A 157 9.66 15.33 2.38
CA VAL A 157 8.51 15.41 1.48
C VAL A 157 7.24 15.01 2.22
N ASP A 158 6.16 15.78 2.03
CA ASP A 158 4.82 15.47 2.53
C ASP A 158 3.96 14.96 1.36
N ILE A 159 3.40 13.74 1.49
CA ILE A 159 2.49 13.13 0.52
C ILE A 159 1.10 13.02 1.14
N GLY A 160 0.10 13.64 0.52
CA GLY A 160 -1.29 13.59 0.96
C GLY A 160 -1.96 12.23 0.70
N ASP A 161 -3.05 12.00 1.43
CA ASP A 161 -3.82 10.77 1.43
C ASP A 161 -4.29 10.36 0.02
N GLY A 162 -4.37 9.07 -0.25
CA GLY A 162 -4.92 8.51 -1.48
C GLY A 162 -4.06 8.73 -2.73
N THR A 163 -2.86 9.29 -2.60
CA THR A 163 -1.97 9.61 -3.73
C THR A 163 -1.39 8.35 -4.35
N PHE A 164 -1.41 8.30 -5.67
CA PHE A 164 -0.82 7.25 -6.50
C PHE A 164 0.48 7.75 -7.15
N ILE A 165 1.58 7.04 -6.94
CA ILE A 165 2.90 7.40 -7.48
C ILE A 165 3.35 6.29 -8.42
N GLY A 166 3.46 6.60 -9.71
CA GLY A 166 3.81 5.67 -10.78
C GLY A 166 5.28 5.24 -10.75
N THR A 167 5.55 4.12 -11.41
CA THR A 167 6.87 3.46 -11.48
C THR A 167 7.99 4.45 -11.83
N ASN A 168 9.12 4.38 -11.10
CA ASN A 168 10.30 5.21 -11.29
C ASN A 168 10.04 6.73 -11.24
N ALA A 169 8.96 7.19 -10.63
CA ALA A 169 8.78 8.62 -10.38
C ALA A 169 9.75 9.11 -9.30
N THR A 170 10.20 10.35 -9.46
CA THR A 170 11.11 11.02 -8.52
C THR A 170 10.46 12.30 -7.98
N ILE A 171 10.53 12.52 -6.66
CA ILE A 171 10.02 13.73 -6.00
C ILE A 171 11.18 14.40 -5.30
N LEU A 172 11.45 15.67 -5.65
CA LEU A 172 12.55 16.46 -5.08
C LEU A 172 12.29 16.83 -3.61
N PRO A 173 13.33 17.23 -2.84
CA PRO A 173 13.22 17.47 -1.41
C PRO A 173 12.25 18.61 -1.04
N ARG A 174 11.65 18.50 0.15
CA ARG A 174 10.84 19.55 0.79
C ARG A 174 9.60 19.96 0.01
N LEU A 175 9.07 19.07 -0.84
CA LEU A 175 7.84 19.32 -1.58
C LEU A 175 6.62 18.80 -0.84
N ARG A 176 5.47 19.41 -1.14
CA ARG A 176 4.15 18.99 -0.73
C ARG A 176 3.38 18.47 -1.92
N ILE A 177 2.94 17.22 -1.82
CA ILE A 177 2.06 16.56 -2.78
C ILE A 177 0.70 16.45 -2.13
N GLY A 178 -0.32 17.00 -2.76
CA GLY A 178 -1.68 17.01 -2.25
C GLY A 178 -2.31 15.62 -2.15
N ARG A 179 -3.58 15.60 -1.76
CA ARG A 179 -4.38 14.38 -1.61
C ARG A 179 -4.88 13.90 -2.97
N TRP A 180 -4.99 12.59 -3.13
CA TRP A 180 -5.54 11.95 -4.34
C TRP A 180 -4.86 12.43 -5.63
N VAL A 181 -3.60 12.79 -5.54
CA VAL A 181 -2.75 13.11 -6.68
C VAL A 181 -2.39 11.83 -7.43
N THR A 182 -2.27 11.92 -8.74
CA THR A 182 -1.69 10.87 -9.57
C THR A 182 -0.39 11.37 -10.17
N ILE A 183 0.72 10.76 -9.81
CA ILE A 183 2.03 11.03 -10.42
C ILE A 183 2.30 9.92 -11.42
N GLY A 184 2.49 10.29 -12.69
CA GLY A 184 2.75 9.35 -13.78
C GLY A 184 4.12 8.68 -13.65
N ALA A 185 4.26 7.51 -14.27
CA ALA A 185 5.52 6.78 -14.29
C ALA A 185 6.65 7.61 -14.92
N GLY A 186 7.85 7.55 -14.32
CA GLY A 186 9.03 8.30 -14.75
C GLY A 186 8.94 9.82 -14.59
N ALA A 187 7.91 10.34 -13.94
CA ALA A 187 7.77 11.78 -13.71
C ALA A 187 8.81 12.29 -12.69
N VAL A 188 9.36 13.48 -12.92
CA VAL A 188 10.24 14.19 -11.98
C VAL A 188 9.53 15.41 -11.44
N VAL A 189 9.02 15.30 -10.21
CA VAL A 189 8.29 16.37 -9.55
C VAL A 189 9.26 17.35 -8.92
N THR A 190 9.23 18.60 -9.37
CA THR A 190 10.16 19.67 -8.99
C THR A 190 9.49 20.84 -8.25
N LYS A 191 8.18 20.79 -8.05
CA LYS A 191 7.36 21.79 -7.37
C LYS A 191 6.21 21.11 -6.64
N ASP A 192 5.63 21.82 -5.68
CA ASP A 192 4.41 21.37 -4.99
C ASP A 192 3.29 21.04 -5.98
N VAL A 193 2.49 20.04 -5.64
CA VAL A 193 1.39 19.56 -6.46
C VAL A 193 0.08 19.71 -5.68
N PRO A 194 -0.91 20.46 -6.18
CA PRO A 194 -2.21 20.61 -5.54
C PRO A 194 -2.99 19.28 -5.48
N ASP A 195 -3.97 19.23 -4.55
CA ASP A 195 -4.90 18.11 -4.41
C ASP A 195 -5.52 17.71 -5.77
N TYR A 196 -5.79 16.43 -5.98
CA TYR A 196 -6.49 15.82 -7.11
C TYR A 196 -5.83 16.00 -8.48
N SER A 197 -4.62 16.52 -8.53
CA SER A 197 -3.88 16.75 -9.77
C SER A 197 -3.36 15.45 -10.38
N VAL A 198 -3.30 15.40 -11.70
CA VAL A 198 -2.54 14.40 -12.46
C VAL A 198 -1.33 15.08 -13.06
N VAL A 199 -0.14 14.60 -12.71
CA VAL A 199 1.14 15.17 -13.17
C VAL A 199 1.97 14.10 -13.90
N VAL A 200 2.60 14.49 -15.00
CA VAL A 200 3.44 13.63 -15.81
C VAL A 200 4.64 14.39 -16.38
N GLY A 201 5.68 13.67 -16.75
CA GLY A 201 6.84 14.17 -17.49
C GLY A 201 8.03 14.56 -16.61
N ASN A 202 9.12 14.98 -17.25
CA ASN A 202 10.35 15.46 -16.63
C ASN A 202 10.76 16.80 -17.29
N PRO A 203 10.64 17.93 -16.58
CA PRO A 203 10.00 18.11 -15.28
C PRO A 203 8.48 17.88 -15.35
N ALA A 204 7.90 17.39 -14.24
CA ALA A 204 6.46 17.09 -14.17
C ALA A 204 5.58 18.32 -14.36
N ARG A 205 4.46 18.14 -15.07
CA ARG A 205 3.45 19.18 -15.33
C ARG A 205 2.06 18.64 -15.03
N ILE A 206 1.21 19.49 -14.49
CA ILE A 206 -0.21 19.16 -14.29
C ILE A 206 -0.88 19.09 -15.68
N ILE A 207 -1.48 17.95 -16.01
CA ILE A 207 -2.19 17.73 -17.27
C ILE A 207 -3.71 17.73 -17.09
N LYS A 208 -4.19 17.46 -15.88
CA LYS A 208 -5.61 17.57 -15.51
C LYS A 208 -5.78 17.56 -14.00
N THR A 209 -7.00 17.88 -13.55
CA THR A 209 -7.47 17.71 -12.18
C THR A 209 -8.61 16.69 -12.18
N ASN A 210 -8.54 15.69 -11.31
CA ASN A 210 -9.58 14.68 -11.16
C ASN A 210 -10.75 15.22 -10.32
N ALA A 211 -11.93 14.60 -10.45
CA ALA A 211 -13.00 14.80 -9.49
C ALA A 211 -12.58 14.30 -8.10
N VAL A 212 -13.07 14.96 -7.06
CA VAL A 212 -12.82 14.59 -5.67
C VAL A 212 -13.48 13.24 -5.36
N PRO A 213 -12.74 12.15 -5.13
CA PRO A 213 -13.35 10.86 -4.85
C PRO A 213 -13.79 10.73 -3.39
N TYR A 214 -12.97 11.26 -2.46
CA TYR A 214 -13.18 11.16 -1.01
C TYR A 214 -12.58 12.37 -0.29
N PRO A 215 -13.16 12.78 0.87
CA PRO A 215 -12.65 13.91 1.65
C PRO A 215 -11.27 13.62 2.27
N ASP A 216 -11.01 12.37 2.67
CA ASP A 216 -9.73 11.89 3.17
C ASP A 216 -9.47 10.45 2.71
N GLY A 217 -8.26 9.94 2.94
CA GLY A 217 -7.85 8.57 2.60
C GLY A 217 -7.87 7.62 3.80
N ARG A 218 -8.45 8.03 4.94
CA ARG A 218 -8.47 7.24 6.17
C ARG A 218 -9.47 6.09 6.08
N VAL A 219 -9.03 4.89 6.40
CA VAL A 219 -9.88 3.70 6.45
C VAL A 219 -10.50 3.47 7.82
N PHE A 220 -9.96 4.10 8.87
CA PHE A 220 -10.51 4.16 10.22
C PHE A 220 -11.14 5.54 10.47
N GLN A 221 -12.22 5.57 11.25
CA GLN A 221 -12.85 6.81 11.73
C GLN A 221 -12.24 7.21 13.07
#